data_8c92254e255672d9662eda853d5e6c76
#
_entry.id   8c92254e255672d9662eda853d5e6c76
#
_cell.length_a   1.000
_cell.length_b   1.000
_cell.length_c   1.000
_cell.angle_alpha   90.00
_cell.angle_beta   90.00
_cell.angle_gamma   90.00
#
_symmetry.space_group_name_H-M   'P 1'
#
loop_
_entity.id
_entity.type
_entity.pdbx_description
1 polymer ?
#
loop_
_entity_poly.entity_id
_entity_poly.type
_entity_poly.pdbx_seq_one_letter_code
_entity_poly.pdbx_strand_id
1 'polypeptide(L)'
;NLARRINHSSIEVAIQYVKKNQLSIRQLVESGANNYRVFDYKILNNSDFSKYDIVIAALGNIASQKLITRLYSLNKRPLIITCFSGSIFGNAESISSRINSDILLVNNESDRNIAQSIASEYGLETTILNYGLINLDLSFQRNKKSGKNIFFIDQVKIPQLKTEREYVLEKLLELARSKPDYSVFLKTRLYGNEITVHKDQYPYAHLLRNKKNIPTNFSLYNDSIEVAFQEMDICISFSSTSVLEAIYYGIPTYIIKDLGIRESLYNPPFLQSGLLTDFSQLDSLEQFLQIPNKDWFDKQIKFTQDRDKELNNIID
;
A
#
# COMPACT_ATOMS: atom_id res chain seq x y z
N ASN A 1 -4.36 -7.44 -11.08
CA ASN A 1 -4.85 -8.48 -10.21
C ASN A 1 -6.32 -8.35 -9.85
N LEU A 2 -6.88 -7.16 -9.53
CA LEU A 2 -8.31 -6.99 -9.30
C LEU A 2 -9.12 -7.43 -10.53
N ALA A 3 -8.73 -7.01 -11.73
CA ALA A 3 -9.42 -7.39 -12.97
C ALA A 3 -9.52 -8.91 -13.21
N ARG A 4 -8.53 -9.68 -12.72
CA ARG A 4 -8.58 -11.16 -12.80
C ARG A 4 -9.56 -11.83 -11.86
N ARG A 5 -10.07 -11.10 -10.88
CA ARG A 5 -11.06 -11.58 -9.90
C ARG A 5 -12.49 -11.32 -10.36
N ILE A 6 -12.65 -10.55 -11.43
CA ILE A 6 -13.93 -10.28 -12.08
C ILE A 6 -14.14 -11.32 -13.18
N ASN A 7 -15.33 -11.93 -13.24
CA ASN A 7 -15.70 -12.99 -14.17
C ASN A 7 -15.90 -12.47 -15.60
N HIS A 8 -14.83 -11.96 -16.25
CA HIS A 8 -14.88 -11.47 -17.61
C HIS A 8 -13.81 -12.09 -18.50
N SER A 9 -14.11 -12.17 -19.81
CA SER A 9 -13.33 -12.97 -20.77
C SER A 9 -12.08 -12.29 -21.31
N SER A 10 -11.97 -10.96 -21.26
CA SER A 10 -10.81 -10.24 -21.80
C SER A 10 -10.41 -9.06 -20.92
N ILE A 11 -9.12 -8.94 -20.64
CA ILE A 11 -8.54 -7.89 -19.79
C ILE A 11 -7.48 -7.14 -20.56
N GLU A 12 -7.64 -5.83 -20.69
CA GLU A 12 -6.61 -4.91 -21.16
C GLU A 12 -6.08 -4.08 -20.00
N VAL A 13 -4.77 -4.08 -19.80
CA VAL A 13 -4.09 -3.33 -18.73
C VAL A 13 -3.48 -2.05 -19.29
N ALA A 14 -3.75 -0.91 -18.66
CA ALA A 14 -3.12 0.35 -18.98
C ALA A 14 -2.39 0.92 -17.78
N ILE A 15 -1.17 1.40 -17.99
CA ILE A 15 -0.32 2.00 -16.95
C ILE A 15 -0.12 3.47 -17.28
N GLN A 16 -0.40 4.35 -16.32
CA GLN A 16 -0.22 5.79 -16.51
C GLN A 16 1.26 6.14 -16.66
N TYR A 17 1.60 6.75 -17.79
CA TYR A 17 2.93 7.31 -18.03
C TYR A 17 3.10 8.62 -17.27
N VAL A 18 4.09 8.66 -16.39
CA VAL A 18 4.56 9.90 -15.78
C VAL A 18 5.91 10.23 -16.42
N LYS A 19 6.02 11.38 -17.06
CA LYS A 19 7.22 11.84 -17.78
C LYS A 19 8.51 11.43 -17.07
N LYS A 20 9.39 10.67 -17.76
CA LYS A 20 10.68 10.11 -17.31
C LYS A 20 10.64 8.88 -16.39
N ASN A 21 9.49 8.37 -16.00
CA ASN A 21 9.40 7.24 -15.09
C ASN A 21 8.88 6.02 -15.87
N GLN A 22 9.78 5.20 -16.39
CA GLN A 22 9.44 3.86 -16.87
C GLN A 22 9.58 2.90 -15.68
N LEU A 23 8.57 2.06 -15.49
CA LEU A 23 8.68 0.95 -14.55
C LEU A 23 9.81 0.02 -15.03
N SER A 24 10.59 -0.51 -14.09
CA SER A 24 11.58 -1.54 -14.40
C SER A 24 10.89 -2.83 -14.84
N ILE A 25 11.62 -3.69 -15.55
CA ILE A 25 11.12 -5.01 -15.95
C ILE A 25 10.66 -5.78 -14.71
N ARG A 26 11.41 -5.70 -13.60
CA ARG A 26 11.03 -6.31 -12.33
C ARG A 26 9.67 -5.81 -11.84
N GLN A 27 9.46 -4.49 -11.79
CA GLN A 27 8.19 -3.89 -11.36
C GLN A 27 7.01 -4.31 -12.25
N LEU A 28 7.23 -4.47 -13.55
CA LEU A 28 6.21 -4.95 -14.48
C LEU A 28 5.88 -6.43 -14.24
N VAL A 29 6.90 -7.27 -14.07
CA VAL A 29 6.72 -8.70 -13.77
C VAL A 29 5.98 -8.88 -12.44
N GLU A 30 6.40 -8.19 -11.38
CA GLU A 30 5.75 -8.23 -10.06
C GLU A 30 4.30 -7.74 -10.11
N SER A 31 3.99 -6.74 -10.94
CA SER A 31 2.60 -6.28 -11.15
C SER A 31 1.73 -7.30 -11.89
N GLY A 32 2.32 -8.33 -12.49
CA GLY A 32 1.64 -9.30 -13.33
C GLY A 32 1.13 -8.73 -14.66
N ALA A 33 1.59 -7.55 -15.06
CA ALA A 33 1.21 -6.87 -16.30
C ALA A 33 2.09 -7.33 -17.46
N ASN A 34 1.90 -8.56 -17.95
CA ASN A 34 2.68 -9.11 -19.06
C ASN A 34 2.43 -8.38 -20.39
N ASN A 35 1.19 -7.91 -20.60
CA ASN A 35 0.79 -7.05 -21.73
C ASN A 35 0.13 -5.81 -21.15
N TYR A 36 0.70 -4.63 -21.39
CA TYR A 36 0.11 -3.37 -20.97
C TYR A 36 0.28 -2.29 -22.03
N ARG A 37 -0.64 -1.33 -22.03
CA ARG A 37 -0.48 -0.08 -22.75
C ARG A 37 -0.03 1.02 -21.81
N VAL A 38 0.83 1.88 -22.29
CA VAL A 38 1.18 3.11 -21.58
C VAL A 38 0.22 4.19 -22.03
N PHE A 39 -0.39 4.91 -21.10
CA PHE A 39 -1.25 6.04 -21.42
C PHE A 39 -0.81 7.32 -20.69
N ASP A 40 -0.98 8.42 -21.36
CA ASP A 40 -0.90 9.76 -20.79
C ASP A 40 -2.27 10.47 -20.89
N TYR A 41 -2.35 11.70 -20.40
CA TYR A 41 -3.60 12.45 -20.47
C TYR A 41 -4.08 12.73 -21.89
N LYS A 42 -3.18 12.79 -22.88
CA LYS A 42 -3.56 12.97 -24.30
C LYS A 42 -4.21 11.69 -24.83
N ILE A 43 -3.60 10.54 -24.51
CA ILE A 43 -4.13 9.22 -24.87
C ILE A 43 -5.48 9.00 -24.16
N LEU A 44 -5.61 9.38 -22.88
CA LEU A 44 -6.86 9.29 -22.12
C LEU A 44 -7.99 10.05 -22.83
N ASN A 45 -7.72 11.27 -23.29
CA ASN A 45 -8.71 12.10 -23.98
C ASN A 45 -9.10 11.55 -25.37
N ASN A 46 -8.18 10.87 -26.05
CA ASN A 46 -8.37 10.36 -27.41
C ASN A 46 -8.74 8.87 -27.45
N SER A 47 -8.70 8.17 -26.31
CA SER A 47 -9.05 6.75 -26.26
C SER A 47 -10.55 6.55 -26.39
N ASP A 48 -10.91 5.56 -27.21
CA ASP A 48 -12.28 5.08 -27.29
C ASP A 48 -12.54 4.06 -26.17
N PHE A 49 -13.24 4.52 -25.13
CA PHE A 49 -13.64 3.68 -24.01
C PHE A 49 -14.99 3.00 -24.24
N SER A 50 -15.73 3.34 -25.30
CA SER A 50 -17.06 2.76 -25.58
C SER A 50 -17.02 1.27 -25.94
N LYS A 51 -15.83 0.75 -26.25
CA LYS A 51 -15.58 -0.67 -26.54
C LYS A 51 -15.44 -1.55 -25.29
N TYR A 52 -15.29 -0.95 -24.11
CA TYR A 52 -15.18 -1.69 -22.84
C TYR A 52 -16.52 -1.73 -22.12
N ASP A 53 -16.82 -2.84 -21.50
CA ASP A 53 -17.99 -2.98 -20.64
C ASP A 53 -17.70 -2.43 -19.23
N ILE A 54 -16.46 -2.59 -18.76
CA ILE A 54 -16.02 -2.16 -17.44
C ILE A 54 -14.67 -1.44 -17.53
N VAL A 55 -14.53 -0.34 -16.80
CA VAL A 55 -13.26 0.35 -16.56
C VAL A 55 -12.94 0.36 -15.08
N ILE A 56 -11.83 -0.26 -14.70
CA ILE A 56 -11.33 -0.28 -13.33
C ILE A 56 -10.17 0.70 -13.20
N ALA A 57 -10.25 1.64 -12.26
CA ALA A 57 -9.25 2.69 -12.10
C ALA A 57 -8.67 2.75 -10.68
N ALA A 58 -7.34 2.54 -10.57
CA ALA A 58 -6.54 2.75 -9.36
C ALA A 58 -5.53 3.90 -9.64
N LEU A 59 -6.01 5.11 -9.84
CA LEU A 59 -5.23 6.28 -10.24
C LEU A 59 -5.10 7.28 -9.07
N GLY A 60 -4.20 8.27 -9.20
CA GLY A 60 -4.15 9.42 -8.29
C GLY A 60 -5.39 10.31 -8.39
N ASN A 61 -5.64 11.16 -7.39
CA ASN A 61 -6.88 11.92 -7.23
C ASN A 61 -7.31 12.67 -8.50
N ILE A 62 -6.46 13.56 -9.03
CA ILE A 62 -6.76 14.34 -10.24
C ILE A 62 -6.96 13.43 -11.46
N ALA A 63 -6.19 12.36 -11.59
CA ALA A 63 -6.31 11.44 -12.72
C ALA A 63 -7.62 10.66 -12.67
N SER A 64 -8.07 10.24 -11.47
CA SER A 64 -9.36 9.59 -11.27
C SER A 64 -10.52 10.50 -11.67
N GLN A 65 -10.53 11.76 -11.18
CA GLN A 65 -11.56 12.73 -11.55
C GLN A 65 -11.65 12.95 -13.08
N LYS A 66 -10.49 13.17 -13.72
CA LYS A 66 -10.46 13.38 -15.18
C LYS A 66 -10.96 12.16 -15.94
N LEU A 67 -10.59 10.95 -15.52
CA LEU A 67 -11.07 9.73 -16.16
C LEU A 67 -12.59 9.59 -15.99
N ILE A 68 -13.11 9.72 -14.77
CA ILE A 68 -14.54 9.63 -14.49
C ILE A 68 -15.32 10.65 -15.33
N THR A 69 -14.91 11.92 -15.31
CA THR A 69 -15.55 12.98 -16.12
C THR A 69 -15.55 12.62 -17.62
N ARG A 70 -14.45 12.08 -18.13
CA ARG A 70 -14.35 11.64 -19.53
C ARG A 70 -15.30 10.48 -19.83
N LEU A 71 -15.38 9.48 -18.95
CA LEU A 71 -16.25 8.33 -19.15
C LEU A 71 -17.74 8.73 -19.12
N TYR A 72 -18.13 9.64 -18.25
CA TYR A 72 -19.50 10.18 -18.20
C TYR A 72 -19.89 10.97 -19.47
N SER A 73 -18.92 11.52 -20.21
CA SER A 73 -19.21 12.25 -21.47
C SER A 73 -19.47 11.33 -22.67
N LEU A 74 -19.38 10.01 -22.52
CA LEU A 74 -19.59 9.05 -23.60
C LEU A 74 -21.06 8.69 -23.76
N ASN A 75 -21.56 8.59 -25.02
CA ASN A 75 -22.93 8.13 -25.30
C ASN A 75 -23.15 6.67 -24.85
N LYS A 76 -22.13 5.83 -25.04
CA LYS A 76 -22.07 4.46 -24.49
C LYS A 76 -20.89 4.40 -23.56
N ARG A 77 -21.14 4.49 -22.25
CA ARG A 77 -20.09 4.44 -21.25
C ARG A 77 -19.97 3.06 -20.61
N PRO A 78 -18.77 2.63 -20.22
CA PRO A 78 -18.56 1.44 -19.41
C PRO A 78 -19.06 1.65 -17.96
N LEU A 79 -19.23 0.54 -17.23
CA LEU A 79 -19.32 0.56 -15.78
C LEU A 79 -17.99 1.06 -15.19
N ILE A 80 -18.04 2.03 -14.29
CA ILE A 80 -16.85 2.65 -13.70
C ILE A 80 -16.63 2.12 -12.30
N ILE A 81 -15.55 1.37 -12.09
CA ILE A 81 -15.11 0.89 -10.79
C ILE A 81 -13.84 1.64 -10.39
N THR A 82 -13.87 2.28 -9.25
CA THR A 82 -12.67 2.94 -8.71
C THR A 82 -12.19 2.29 -7.42
N CYS A 83 -10.88 2.32 -7.20
CA CYS A 83 -10.24 1.76 -6.02
C CYS A 83 -8.97 2.54 -5.67
N PHE A 84 -8.31 2.13 -4.59
CA PHE A 84 -7.07 2.73 -4.12
C PHE A 84 -5.92 1.75 -4.29
N SER A 85 -4.77 2.24 -4.74
CA SER A 85 -3.54 1.44 -4.86
C SER A 85 -2.85 1.16 -3.52
N GLY A 86 -3.32 1.77 -2.44
CA GLY A 86 -2.81 1.63 -1.09
C GLY A 86 -3.81 2.16 -0.07
N SER A 87 -3.44 2.13 1.21
CA SER A 87 -4.28 2.66 2.27
C SER A 87 -4.42 4.19 2.17
N ILE A 88 -5.61 4.70 2.41
CA ILE A 88 -5.94 6.13 2.41
C ILE A 88 -6.28 6.65 3.81
N PHE A 89 -6.51 5.77 4.77
CA PHE A 89 -6.79 6.10 6.17
C PHE A 89 -7.82 7.23 6.33
N GLY A 90 -8.95 7.11 5.67
CA GLY A 90 -10.05 8.08 5.78
C GLY A 90 -9.79 9.42 5.08
N ASN A 91 -8.83 9.51 4.16
CA ASN A 91 -8.57 10.75 3.44
C ASN A 91 -9.76 11.14 2.55
N ALA A 92 -10.52 12.14 3.00
CA ALA A 92 -11.75 12.58 2.35
C ALA A 92 -11.52 13.07 0.90
N GLU A 93 -10.41 13.75 0.62
CA GLU A 93 -10.07 14.20 -0.75
C GLU A 93 -9.88 13.02 -1.70
N SER A 94 -9.20 11.96 -1.24
CA SER A 94 -8.99 10.74 -2.02
C SER A 94 -10.32 10.03 -2.31
N ILE A 95 -11.25 10.02 -1.35
CA ILE A 95 -12.59 9.46 -1.53
C ILE A 95 -13.41 10.32 -2.49
N SER A 96 -13.48 11.64 -2.24
CA SER A 96 -14.25 12.58 -3.05
C SER A 96 -13.82 12.57 -4.52
N SER A 97 -12.53 12.36 -4.78
CA SER A 97 -12.02 12.29 -6.17
C SER A 97 -12.51 11.08 -6.97
N ARG A 98 -13.15 10.11 -6.31
CA ARG A 98 -13.64 8.84 -6.89
C ARG A 98 -15.12 8.60 -6.68
N ILE A 99 -15.75 9.39 -5.83
CA ILE A 99 -17.13 9.14 -5.36
C ILE A 99 -18.17 9.14 -6.50
N ASN A 100 -17.89 9.78 -7.62
CA ASN A 100 -18.77 9.78 -8.81
C ASN A 100 -18.56 8.53 -9.72
N SER A 101 -17.89 7.48 -9.25
CA SER A 101 -17.89 6.20 -9.98
C SER A 101 -19.18 5.42 -9.69
N ASP A 102 -19.48 4.40 -10.49
CA ASP A 102 -20.64 3.53 -10.25
C ASP A 102 -20.38 2.66 -9.02
N ILE A 103 -19.13 2.14 -8.89
CA ILE A 103 -18.70 1.34 -7.74
C ILE A 103 -17.39 1.93 -7.20
N LEU A 104 -17.37 2.21 -5.89
CA LEU A 104 -16.18 2.61 -5.15
C LEU A 104 -15.75 1.50 -4.20
N LEU A 105 -14.57 0.93 -4.44
CA LEU A 105 -13.96 -0.05 -3.55
C LEU A 105 -13.12 0.67 -2.50
N VAL A 106 -13.50 0.57 -1.24
CA VAL A 106 -12.78 1.17 -0.10
C VAL A 106 -12.00 0.11 0.67
N ASN A 107 -11.01 0.55 1.48
CA ASN A 107 -10.06 -0.35 2.10
C ASN A 107 -10.55 -0.95 3.43
N ASN A 108 -11.49 -0.28 4.10
CA ASN A 108 -11.94 -0.65 5.44
C ASN A 108 -13.26 0.03 5.79
N GLU A 109 -13.79 -0.29 6.97
CA GLU A 109 -15.08 0.25 7.44
C GLU A 109 -15.02 1.75 7.74
N SER A 110 -13.88 2.27 8.20
CA SER A 110 -13.70 3.71 8.41
C SER A 110 -13.80 4.50 7.09
N ASP A 111 -13.11 4.02 6.05
CA ASP A 111 -13.18 4.62 4.71
C ASP A 111 -14.60 4.52 4.13
N ARG A 112 -15.29 3.39 4.36
CA ARG A 112 -16.68 3.18 3.92
C ARG A 112 -17.62 4.20 4.53
N ASN A 113 -17.55 4.41 5.83
CA ASN A 113 -18.42 5.37 6.54
C ASN A 113 -18.22 6.80 6.02
N ILE A 114 -16.98 7.21 5.78
CA ILE A 114 -16.66 8.52 5.19
C ILE A 114 -17.21 8.61 3.77
N ALA A 115 -17.01 7.57 2.95
CA ALA A 115 -17.52 7.54 1.58
C ALA A 115 -19.06 7.64 1.53
N GLN A 116 -19.74 6.92 2.41
CA GLN A 116 -21.22 6.99 2.54
C GLN A 116 -21.68 8.38 2.93
N SER A 117 -21.01 9.03 3.89
CA SER A 117 -21.34 10.40 4.30
C SER A 117 -21.15 11.37 3.12
N ILE A 118 -20.04 11.27 2.38
CA ILE A 118 -19.80 12.13 1.22
C ILE A 118 -20.83 11.87 0.12
N ALA A 119 -21.12 10.61 -0.21
CA ALA A 119 -22.13 10.27 -1.22
C ALA A 119 -23.52 10.84 -0.84
N SER A 120 -23.91 10.71 0.43
CA SER A 120 -25.17 11.26 0.94
C SER A 120 -25.26 12.78 0.80
N GLU A 121 -24.21 13.51 1.18
CA GLU A 121 -24.17 14.98 1.06
C GLU A 121 -24.30 15.48 -0.39
N TYR A 122 -23.76 14.72 -1.35
CA TYR A 122 -23.85 15.04 -2.77
C TYR A 122 -25.07 14.42 -3.47
N GLY A 123 -25.90 13.64 -2.77
CA GLY A 123 -27.04 12.94 -3.37
C GLY A 123 -26.63 11.92 -4.44
N LEU A 124 -25.51 11.20 -4.25
CA LEU A 124 -24.99 10.25 -5.21
C LEU A 124 -25.42 8.80 -4.87
N GLU A 125 -25.70 8.03 -5.91
CA GLU A 125 -26.10 6.61 -5.81
C GLU A 125 -24.91 5.65 -6.01
N THR A 126 -23.70 6.07 -5.65
CA THR A 126 -22.49 5.25 -5.77
C THR A 126 -22.58 4.02 -4.88
N THR A 127 -22.38 2.84 -5.44
CA THR A 127 -22.23 1.60 -4.67
C THR A 127 -20.88 1.58 -3.98
N ILE A 128 -20.86 1.54 -2.64
CA ILE A 128 -19.63 1.57 -1.85
C ILE A 128 -19.42 0.21 -1.19
N LEU A 129 -18.36 -0.50 -1.62
CA LEU A 129 -17.99 -1.82 -1.13
C LEU A 129 -16.75 -1.76 -0.25
N ASN A 130 -16.83 -2.25 0.99
CA ASN A 130 -15.66 -2.47 1.85
C ASN A 130 -14.86 -3.69 1.35
N TYR A 131 -14.06 -3.44 0.30
CA TYR A 131 -13.33 -4.48 -0.42
C TYR A 131 -12.00 -4.86 0.25
N GLY A 132 -11.45 -3.97 1.06
CA GLY A 132 -10.10 -4.12 1.61
C GLY A 132 -9.00 -3.72 0.61
N LEU A 133 -7.76 -3.96 0.99
CA LEU A 133 -6.62 -3.68 0.11
C LEU A 133 -6.68 -4.58 -1.13
N ILE A 134 -6.61 -3.96 -2.32
CA ILE A 134 -6.73 -4.68 -3.60
C ILE A 134 -5.59 -5.67 -3.86
N ASN A 135 -4.42 -5.43 -3.25
CA ASN A 135 -3.24 -6.30 -3.39
C ASN A 135 -3.17 -7.41 -2.34
N LEU A 136 -4.07 -7.40 -1.34
CA LEU A 136 -4.06 -8.39 -0.28
C LEU A 136 -4.40 -9.77 -0.85
N ASP A 137 -3.50 -10.73 -0.66
CA ASP A 137 -3.70 -12.12 -1.01
C ASP A 137 -4.40 -12.85 0.14
N LEU A 138 -5.68 -13.21 -0.06
CA LEU A 138 -6.46 -13.93 0.94
C LEU A 138 -6.07 -15.42 1.06
N SER A 139 -5.37 -15.94 0.06
CA SER A 139 -4.87 -17.32 0.05
C SER A 139 -3.48 -17.43 0.68
N PHE A 140 -2.87 -16.30 1.06
CA PHE A 140 -1.54 -16.28 1.63
C PHE A 140 -1.47 -17.14 2.90
N GLN A 141 -0.63 -18.14 2.85
CA GLN A 141 -0.30 -18.98 4.00
C GLN A 141 1.20 -18.84 4.28
N ARG A 142 1.51 -18.39 5.47
CA ARG A 142 2.88 -18.28 5.91
C ARG A 142 3.44 -19.64 6.25
N ASN A 143 4.41 -20.11 5.48
CA ASN A 143 5.20 -21.29 5.84
C ASN A 143 6.18 -20.90 6.96
N LYS A 144 5.70 -20.92 8.20
CA LYS A 144 6.46 -20.48 9.37
C LYS A 144 7.69 -21.37 9.56
N LYS A 145 8.82 -20.98 8.98
CA LYS A 145 10.12 -21.44 9.45
C LYS A 145 10.45 -20.65 10.72
N SER A 146 10.92 -21.32 11.76
CA SER A 146 11.38 -20.65 12.99
C SER A 146 12.59 -19.79 12.65
N GLY A 147 12.38 -18.56 12.32
CA GLY A 147 13.39 -17.56 12.04
C GLY A 147 13.34 -16.44 13.08
N LYS A 148 14.39 -15.66 13.15
CA LYS A 148 14.47 -14.44 13.94
C LYS A 148 14.75 -13.27 13.00
N ASN A 149 13.81 -12.99 12.09
CA ASN A 149 13.95 -12.01 11.02
C ASN A 149 13.12 -10.76 11.31
N ILE A 150 13.78 -9.65 11.53
CA ILE A 150 13.17 -8.33 11.73
C ILE A 150 13.26 -7.56 10.41
N PHE A 151 12.13 -7.09 9.91
CA PHE A 151 12.07 -6.27 8.69
C PHE A 151 11.59 -4.86 9.00
N PHE A 152 12.41 -3.87 8.67
CA PHE A 152 11.95 -2.50 8.56
C PHE A 152 11.52 -2.21 7.13
N ILE A 153 10.24 -1.89 6.93
CA ILE A 153 9.68 -1.58 5.60
C ILE A 153 9.84 -0.10 5.30
N ASP A 154 10.70 0.23 4.34
CA ASP A 154 10.94 1.60 3.88
C ASP A 154 9.78 2.14 3.04
N GLN A 155 9.59 3.45 3.14
CA GLN A 155 8.68 4.24 2.31
C GLN A 155 9.48 5.38 1.66
N VAL A 156 9.36 5.52 0.33
CA VAL A 156 10.21 6.46 -0.45
C VAL A 156 10.23 7.89 0.09
N LYS A 157 9.12 8.36 0.68
CA LYS A 157 8.98 9.71 1.22
C LYS A 157 8.85 9.78 2.75
N ILE A 158 8.97 8.68 3.46
CA ILE A 158 8.72 8.65 4.90
C ILE A 158 9.85 7.91 5.59
N PRO A 159 10.56 8.59 6.50
CA PRO A 159 10.53 10.02 6.74
C PRO A 159 11.14 10.80 5.58
N GLN A 160 10.79 12.09 5.45
CA GLN A 160 11.20 12.91 4.31
C GLN A 160 12.57 13.54 4.48
N LEU A 161 12.95 13.90 5.72
CA LEU A 161 14.19 14.58 6.01
C LEU A 161 15.39 13.63 6.05
N LYS A 162 16.53 14.07 5.53
CA LYS A 162 17.77 13.29 5.55
C LYS A 162 18.16 12.89 6.98
N THR A 163 18.12 13.85 7.90
CA THR A 163 18.47 13.62 9.31
C THR A 163 17.59 12.59 9.98
N GLU A 164 16.30 12.55 9.65
CA GLU A 164 15.36 11.55 10.17
C GLU A 164 15.66 10.16 9.60
N ARG A 165 15.99 10.07 8.31
CA ARG A 165 16.40 8.79 7.70
C ARG A 165 17.72 8.30 8.26
N GLU A 166 18.68 9.19 8.50
CA GLU A 166 19.96 8.89 9.17
C GLU A 166 19.72 8.38 10.60
N TYR A 167 18.80 9.00 11.35
CA TYR A 167 18.39 8.56 12.67
C TYR A 167 17.80 7.13 12.64
N VAL A 168 16.85 6.88 11.73
CA VAL A 168 16.23 5.55 11.57
C VAL A 168 17.29 4.50 11.24
N LEU A 169 18.19 4.81 10.28
CA LEU A 169 19.27 3.89 9.92
C LEU A 169 20.16 3.56 11.12
N GLU A 170 20.55 4.57 11.91
CA GLU A 170 21.36 4.33 13.11
C GLU A 170 20.63 3.44 14.12
N LYS A 171 19.34 3.70 14.37
CA LYS A 171 18.54 2.89 15.26
C LYS A 171 18.39 1.43 14.81
N LEU A 172 18.29 1.19 13.50
CA LEU A 172 18.29 -0.17 12.95
C LEU A 172 19.64 -0.87 13.12
N LEU A 173 20.75 -0.14 12.96
CA LEU A 173 22.10 -0.68 13.22
C LEU A 173 22.31 -0.95 14.72
N GLU A 174 21.81 -0.09 15.61
CA GLU A 174 21.80 -0.32 17.05
C GLU A 174 20.99 -1.58 17.40
N LEU A 175 19.79 -1.73 16.85
CA LEU A 175 18.95 -2.91 17.02
C LEU A 175 19.67 -4.19 16.58
N ALA A 176 20.34 -4.15 15.43
CA ALA A 176 21.12 -5.31 14.96
C ALA A 176 22.27 -5.67 15.92
N ARG A 177 22.95 -4.67 16.51
CA ARG A 177 24.00 -4.91 17.52
C ARG A 177 23.44 -5.49 18.82
N SER A 178 22.26 -4.99 19.29
CA SER A 178 21.62 -5.45 20.53
C SER A 178 20.98 -6.84 20.38
N LYS A 179 20.68 -7.26 19.14
CA LYS A 179 20.02 -8.53 18.83
C LYS A 179 20.87 -9.40 17.88
N PRO A 180 22.04 -9.91 18.32
CA PRO A 180 22.96 -10.65 17.45
C PRO A 180 22.37 -11.95 16.88
N ASP A 181 21.37 -12.53 17.56
CA ASP A 181 20.65 -13.74 17.11
C ASP A 181 19.57 -13.47 16.08
N TYR A 182 19.25 -12.20 15.81
CA TYR A 182 18.27 -11.79 14.80
C TYR A 182 18.96 -11.30 13.52
N SER A 183 18.36 -11.57 12.39
CA SER A 183 18.68 -10.88 11.14
C SER A 183 17.81 -9.63 11.03
N VAL A 184 18.42 -8.47 10.83
CA VAL A 184 17.73 -7.19 10.68
C VAL A 184 17.82 -6.75 9.22
N PHE A 185 16.67 -6.67 8.58
CA PHE A 185 16.55 -6.32 7.17
C PHE A 185 15.92 -4.94 7.01
N LEU A 186 16.53 -4.08 6.21
CA LEU A 186 15.89 -2.88 5.71
C LEU A 186 15.32 -3.18 4.32
N LYS A 187 14.01 -3.40 4.24
CA LYS A 187 13.29 -3.68 3.01
C LYS A 187 13.09 -2.40 2.22
N THR A 188 13.90 -2.19 1.20
CA THR A 188 13.78 -1.04 0.31
C THR A 188 12.65 -1.25 -0.70
N ARG A 189 11.98 -0.15 -1.06
CA ARG A 189 10.96 -0.17 -2.12
C ARG A 189 11.59 -0.22 -3.52
N LEU A 190 12.77 0.38 -3.67
CA LEU A 190 13.46 0.53 -4.95
C LEU A 190 14.76 -0.26 -4.93
N TYR A 191 15.09 -0.86 -6.06
CA TYR A 191 16.34 -1.54 -6.28
C TYR A 191 17.19 -0.85 -7.37
N GLY A 192 18.45 -0.56 -7.07
CA GLY A 192 19.35 0.05 -8.02
C GLY A 192 18.88 1.41 -8.52
N ASN A 193 18.65 1.51 -9.82
CA ASN A 193 18.19 2.74 -10.49
C ASN A 193 16.69 2.76 -10.77
N GLU A 194 15.91 1.92 -10.12
CA GLU A 194 14.47 1.90 -10.27
C GLU A 194 13.84 3.24 -9.88
N ILE A 195 12.75 3.57 -10.55
CA ILE A 195 12.06 4.84 -10.42
C ILE A 195 10.63 4.58 -9.94
N THR A 196 10.12 5.46 -9.09
CA THR A 196 8.70 5.52 -8.75
C THR A 196 8.12 6.88 -9.11
N VAL A 197 6.81 7.04 -8.98
CA VAL A 197 6.14 8.33 -9.07
C VAL A 197 6.66 9.34 -8.04
N HIS A 198 7.33 8.88 -7.00
CA HIS A 198 7.95 9.69 -5.95
C HIS A 198 9.47 9.62 -6.08
N LYS A 199 10.13 10.77 -6.13
CA LYS A 199 11.58 10.85 -6.10
C LYS A 199 12.07 10.45 -4.70
N ASP A 200 12.89 9.38 -4.62
CA ASP A 200 13.65 9.07 -3.41
C ASP A 200 14.84 10.03 -3.32
N GLN A 201 14.76 10.97 -2.40
CA GLN A 201 15.76 12.02 -2.26
C GLN A 201 16.99 11.54 -1.47
N TYR A 202 16.78 10.63 -0.53
CA TYR A 202 17.81 10.12 0.37
C TYR A 202 17.71 8.61 0.54
N PRO A 203 18.02 7.82 -0.51
CA PRO A 203 17.93 6.36 -0.47
C PRO A 203 18.78 5.78 0.66
N TYR A 204 18.24 4.85 1.43
CA TYR A 204 18.98 4.20 2.52
C TYR A 204 20.23 3.49 2.02
N ALA A 205 20.24 2.95 0.81
CA ALA A 205 21.41 2.38 0.21
C ALA A 205 22.60 3.37 0.08
N HIS A 206 22.29 4.66 -0.18
CA HIS A 206 23.32 5.70 -0.22
C HIS A 206 23.75 6.13 1.19
N LEU A 207 22.82 6.23 2.14
CA LEU A 207 23.15 6.56 3.52
C LEU A 207 24.02 5.47 4.16
N LEU A 208 23.72 4.22 3.87
CA LEU A 208 24.45 3.06 4.39
C LEU A 208 25.91 3.00 3.91
N ARG A 209 26.20 3.42 2.68
CA ARG A 209 27.59 3.46 2.14
C ARG A 209 28.53 4.33 2.97
N ASN A 210 27.99 5.33 3.67
CA ASN A 210 28.77 6.24 4.49
C ASN A 210 28.92 5.77 5.95
N LYS A 211 28.34 4.61 6.30
CA LYS A 211 28.43 4.04 7.64
C LYS A 211 29.62 3.10 7.76
N LYS A 212 30.30 3.17 8.91
CA LYS A 212 31.35 2.25 9.32
C LYS A 212 30.82 1.24 10.32
N ASN A 213 31.47 0.09 10.42
CA ASN A 213 31.11 -0.94 11.43
C ASN A 213 29.64 -1.40 11.35
N ILE A 214 29.18 -1.70 10.13
CA ILE A 214 27.85 -2.27 9.91
C ILE A 214 27.83 -3.69 10.52
N PRO A 215 26.85 -3.99 11.39
CA PRO A 215 26.69 -5.33 11.95
C PRO A 215 26.51 -6.40 10.86
N THR A 216 27.10 -7.58 11.05
CA THR A 216 27.04 -8.67 10.06
C THR A 216 25.64 -9.24 9.86
N ASN A 217 24.77 -9.06 10.86
CA ASN A 217 23.37 -9.46 10.84
C ASN A 217 22.41 -8.35 10.33
N PHE A 218 22.96 -7.26 9.77
CA PHE A 218 22.17 -6.20 9.11
C PHE A 218 22.37 -6.20 7.60
N SER A 219 21.30 -6.13 6.82
CA SER A 219 21.39 -5.99 5.36
C SER A 219 20.20 -5.27 4.73
N LEU A 220 20.40 -4.77 3.50
CA LEU A 220 19.29 -4.32 2.65
C LEU A 220 18.61 -5.53 2.03
N TYR A 221 17.28 -5.50 2.02
CA TYR A 221 16.45 -6.54 1.42
C TYR A 221 15.74 -6.02 0.18
N ASN A 222 15.96 -6.67 -0.96
CA ASN A 222 15.54 -6.15 -2.26
C ASN A 222 14.49 -7.02 -2.98
N ASP A 223 14.18 -8.22 -2.47
CA ASP A 223 13.13 -9.05 -3.05
C ASP A 223 11.75 -8.43 -2.88
N SER A 224 10.74 -9.01 -3.52
CA SER A 224 9.36 -8.50 -3.44
C SER A 224 8.83 -8.52 -2.01
N ILE A 225 7.75 -7.78 -1.76
CA ILE A 225 7.12 -7.74 -0.42
C ILE A 225 6.46 -9.08 -0.08
N GLU A 226 5.95 -9.78 -1.08
CA GLU A 226 5.34 -11.10 -0.94
C GLU A 226 6.37 -12.14 -0.46
N VAL A 227 7.59 -12.10 -1.01
CA VAL A 227 8.70 -12.95 -0.55
C VAL A 227 9.10 -12.56 0.87
N ALA A 228 9.21 -11.25 1.14
CA ALA A 228 9.54 -10.77 2.47
C ALA A 228 8.53 -11.24 3.53
N PHE A 229 7.21 -11.27 3.25
CA PHE A 229 6.20 -11.76 4.19
C PHE A 229 6.38 -13.23 4.56
N GLN A 230 6.93 -14.07 3.67
CA GLN A 230 7.22 -15.48 4.00
C GLN A 230 8.36 -15.62 5.02
N GLU A 231 9.30 -14.69 5.02
CA GLU A 231 10.50 -14.72 5.85
C GLU A 231 10.39 -13.85 7.11
N MET A 232 9.48 -12.87 7.10
CA MET A 232 9.35 -11.84 8.12
C MET A 232 8.75 -12.39 9.42
N ASP A 233 9.47 -12.34 10.53
CA ASP A 233 8.95 -12.68 11.85
C ASP A 233 8.43 -11.44 12.58
N ILE A 234 9.02 -10.28 12.32
CA ILE A 234 8.66 -9.00 12.91
C ILE A 234 8.68 -7.93 11.82
N CYS A 235 7.60 -7.17 11.74
CA CYS A 235 7.44 -6.03 10.86
C CYS A 235 7.62 -4.71 11.63
N ILE A 236 8.42 -3.81 11.10
CA ILE A 236 8.61 -2.46 11.65
C ILE A 236 8.44 -1.45 10.52
N SER A 237 7.71 -0.37 10.75
CA SER A 237 7.59 0.73 9.79
C SER A 237 7.00 1.98 10.43
N PHE A 238 6.82 3.05 9.65
CA PHE A 238 6.01 4.21 10.07
C PHE A 238 4.53 4.04 9.70
N SER A 239 4.22 3.77 8.43
CA SER A 239 2.82 3.77 7.94
C SER A 239 2.66 3.12 6.56
N SER A 240 3.57 2.23 6.18
CA SER A 240 3.47 1.56 4.88
C SER A 240 2.16 0.79 4.74
N THR A 241 1.54 0.79 3.57
CA THR A 241 0.39 -0.08 3.29
C THR A 241 0.70 -1.55 3.59
N SER A 242 1.92 -1.99 3.31
CA SER A 242 2.38 -3.35 3.61
C SER A 242 2.37 -3.71 5.10
N VAL A 243 2.32 -2.71 5.98
CA VAL A 243 2.09 -2.93 7.42
C VAL A 243 0.70 -3.50 7.69
N LEU A 244 -0.32 -2.98 6.99
CA LEU A 244 -1.69 -3.48 7.13
C LEU A 244 -1.81 -4.91 6.61
N GLU A 245 -1.09 -5.24 5.54
CA GLU A 245 -0.97 -6.60 5.02
C GLU A 245 -0.27 -7.52 6.04
N ALA A 246 0.85 -7.07 6.63
CA ALA A 246 1.56 -7.80 7.68
C ALA A 246 0.65 -8.09 8.90
N ILE A 247 -0.11 -7.08 9.35
CA ILE A 247 -1.08 -7.23 10.45
C ILE A 247 -2.16 -8.25 10.08
N TYR A 248 -2.70 -8.18 8.86
CA TYR A 248 -3.70 -9.13 8.38
C TYR A 248 -3.17 -10.56 8.34
N TYR A 249 -1.91 -10.75 7.95
CA TYR A 249 -1.23 -12.05 7.93
C TYR A 249 -0.78 -12.53 9.32
N GLY A 250 -1.11 -11.79 10.37
CA GLY A 250 -0.75 -12.15 11.75
C GLY A 250 0.74 -12.01 12.05
N ILE A 251 1.46 -11.17 11.29
CA ILE A 251 2.87 -10.86 11.56
C ILE A 251 2.94 -9.80 12.67
N PRO A 252 3.65 -10.05 13.78
CA PRO A 252 3.90 -9.05 14.81
C PRO A 252 4.43 -7.76 14.22
N THR A 253 3.75 -6.63 14.49
CA THR A 253 3.99 -5.37 13.79
C THR A 253 4.16 -4.22 14.76
N TYR A 254 5.15 -3.37 14.51
CA TYR A 254 5.50 -2.21 15.31
C TYR A 254 5.53 -0.95 14.46
N ILE A 255 4.83 0.09 14.91
CA ILE A 255 4.76 1.39 14.25
C ILE A 255 5.61 2.38 15.01
N ILE A 256 6.66 2.87 14.37
CA ILE A 256 7.63 3.75 15.01
C ILE A 256 7.05 5.15 15.23
N LYS A 257 7.17 5.65 16.47
CA LYS A 257 6.73 6.99 16.89
C LYS A 257 7.85 7.91 17.38
N ASP A 258 9.12 7.48 17.34
CA ASP A 258 10.28 8.27 17.80
C ASP A 258 10.35 9.66 17.16
N LEU A 259 9.92 9.77 15.90
CA LEU A 259 9.88 11.04 15.17
C LEU A 259 8.57 11.81 15.37
N GLY A 260 7.75 11.39 16.35
CA GLY A 260 6.45 11.95 16.65
C GLY A 260 5.30 11.30 15.87
N ILE A 261 4.07 11.64 16.28
CA ILE A 261 2.84 11.25 15.59
C ILE A 261 2.38 12.47 14.80
N ARG A 262 2.46 12.41 13.47
CA ARG A 262 2.23 13.58 12.60
C ARG A 262 1.82 13.16 11.20
N GLU A 263 1.08 14.04 10.52
CA GLU A 263 0.56 13.82 9.16
C GLU A 263 1.67 13.51 8.14
N SER A 264 2.84 14.14 8.27
CA SER A 264 3.97 13.92 7.35
C SER A 264 4.59 12.53 7.45
N LEU A 265 4.29 11.77 8.51
CA LEU A 265 4.65 10.36 8.68
C LEU A 265 3.49 9.41 8.39
N TYR A 266 2.29 9.92 8.14
CA TYR A 266 1.06 9.15 7.92
C TYR A 266 0.77 8.14 9.03
N ASN A 267 1.25 8.40 10.27
CA ASN A 267 1.06 7.51 11.41
C ASN A 267 -0.07 7.88 12.40
N PRO A 268 -0.75 9.07 12.33
CA PRO A 268 -1.90 9.34 13.18
C PRO A 268 -3.00 8.26 13.14
N PRO A 269 -3.29 7.59 12.00
CA PRO A 269 -4.29 6.52 11.96
C PRO A 269 -3.98 5.31 12.85
N PHE A 270 -2.73 5.17 13.32
CA PHE A 270 -2.34 4.11 14.25
C PHE A 270 -2.55 4.49 15.73
N LEU A 271 -3.07 5.68 16.02
CA LEU A 271 -3.53 6.01 17.37
C LEU A 271 -4.54 4.97 17.84
N GLN A 272 -4.43 4.56 19.10
CA GLN A 272 -5.26 3.52 19.72
C GLN A 272 -5.12 2.11 19.09
N SER A 273 -4.20 1.91 18.14
CA SER A 273 -3.95 0.58 17.57
C SER A 273 -3.28 -0.40 18.55
N GLY A 274 -2.58 0.11 19.56
CA GLY A 274 -1.68 -0.68 20.40
C GLY A 274 -0.34 -1.02 19.75
N LEU A 275 -0.07 -0.51 18.51
CA LEU A 275 1.12 -0.84 17.73
C LEU A 275 2.22 0.22 17.77
N LEU A 276 1.91 1.42 18.32
CA LEU A 276 2.87 2.52 18.41
C LEU A 276 3.97 2.22 19.43
N THR A 277 5.23 2.30 19.01
CA THR A 277 6.38 1.98 19.84
C THR A 277 7.58 2.88 19.52
N ASP A 278 8.53 2.96 20.44
CA ASP A 278 9.81 3.60 20.23
C ASP A 278 10.89 2.55 19.92
N PHE A 279 11.95 2.91 19.22
CA PHE A 279 13.07 1.99 18.96
C PHE A 279 13.68 1.42 20.24
N SER A 280 13.73 2.20 21.32
CA SER A 280 14.22 1.74 22.62
C SER A 280 13.40 0.61 23.24
N GLN A 281 12.12 0.49 22.89
CA GLN A 281 11.25 -0.59 23.35
C GLN A 281 11.45 -1.89 22.56
N LEU A 282 12.07 -1.82 21.37
CA LEU A 282 12.37 -2.98 20.55
C LEU A 282 13.44 -3.91 21.16
N ASP A 283 14.19 -3.45 22.14
CA ASP A 283 15.12 -4.31 22.87
C ASP A 283 14.39 -5.43 23.65
N SER A 284 13.10 -5.25 23.93
CA SER A 284 12.25 -6.22 24.67
C SER A 284 11.27 -6.96 23.76
N LEU A 285 11.52 -7.10 22.45
CA LEU A 285 10.62 -7.72 21.46
C LEU A 285 10.08 -9.10 21.86
N GLU A 286 10.85 -9.87 22.65
CA GLU A 286 10.48 -11.22 23.08
C GLU A 286 9.41 -11.22 24.17
N GLN A 287 9.25 -10.12 24.89
CA GLN A 287 8.32 -10.01 26.02
C GLN A 287 6.95 -9.46 25.61
N PHE A 288 6.86 -8.75 24.49
CA PHE A 288 5.66 -8.05 24.09
C PHE A 288 5.38 -8.25 22.59
N LEU A 289 4.77 -9.38 22.23
CA LEU A 289 4.15 -9.49 20.90
C LEU A 289 3.01 -8.50 20.82
N GLN A 290 3.18 -7.44 20.03
CA GLN A 290 2.11 -6.46 19.83
C GLN A 290 1.00 -7.08 19.00
N ILE A 291 -0.17 -7.19 19.62
CA ILE A 291 -1.42 -7.56 18.98
C ILE A 291 -2.22 -6.26 18.84
N PRO A 292 -2.75 -5.95 17.64
CA PRO A 292 -3.54 -4.75 17.47
C PRO A 292 -4.80 -4.77 18.33
N ASN A 293 -5.18 -3.59 18.84
CA ASN A 293 -6.46 -3.43 19.51
C ASN A 293 -7.59 -3.88 18.59
N LYS A 294 -8.53 -4.68 19.13
CA LYS A 294 -9.61 -5.29 18.34
C LYS A 294 -10.49 -4.25 17.66
N ASP A 295 -10.87 -3.19 18.36
CA ASP A 295 -11.76 -2.15 17.79
C ASP A 295 -11.06 -1.38 16.67
N TRP A 296 -9.75 -1.13 16.81
CA TRP A 296 -8.95 -0.53 15.77
C TRP A 296 -8.82 -1.48 14.58
N PHE A 297 -8.55 -2.76 14.80
CA PHE A 297 -8.44 -3.76 13.75
C PHE A 297 -9.74 -3.88 12.96
N ASP A 298 -10.88 -3.99 13.65
CA ASP A 298 -12.20 -4.10 13.01
C ASP A 298 -12.53 -2.87 12.14
N LYS A 299 -12.04 -1.68 12.51
CA LYS A 299 -12.27 -0.44 11.75
C LYS A 299 -11.29 -0.24 10.59
N GLN A 300 -10.01 -0.62 10.76
CA GLN A 300 -8.94 -0.24 9.84
C GLN A 300 -8.45 -1.38 8.94
N ILE A 301 -8.69 -2.63 9.33
CA ILE A 301 -8.17 -3.80 8.62
C ILE A 301 -9.30 -4.67 8.07
N LYS A 302 -10.37 -4.87 8.86
CA LYS A 302 -11.45 -5.79 8.50
C LYS A 302 -12.22 -5.30 7.28
N PHE A 303 -12.50 -6.21 6.39
CA PHE A 303 -13.27 -6.00 5.16
C PHE A 303 -14.20 -7.18 4.90
N THR A 304 -15.03 -7.10 3.86
CA THR A 304 -15.95 -8.17 3.43
C THR A 304 -15.16 -9.43 3.04
N GLN A 305 -15.43 -10.57 3.69
CA GLN A 305 -14.70 -11.82 3.45
C GLN A 305 -14.92 -12.36 2.02
N ASP A 306 -16.17 -12.37 1.56
CA ASP A 306 -16.54 -12.82 0.22
C ASP A 306 -16.46 -11.69 -0.83
N ARG A 307 -15.51 -10.78 -0.66
CA ARG A 307 -15.39 -9.53 -1.43
C ARG A 307 -15.44 -9.70 -2.94
N ASP A 308 -14.81 -10.76 -3.47
CA ASP A 308 -14.77 -11.01 -4.92
C ASP A 308 -16.14 -11.47 -5.42
N LYS A 309 -16.84 -12.31 -4.65
CA LYS A 309 -18.21 -12.77 -4.94
C LYS A 309 -19.20 -11.60 -4.86
N GLU A 310 -19.09 -10.78 -3.81
CA GLU A 310 -19.95 -9.61 -3.65
C GLU A 310 -19.76 -8.62 -4.80
N LEU A 311 -18.51 -8.34 -5.21
CA LEU A 311 -18.21 -7.48 -6.34
C LEU A 311 -18.81 -8.04 -7.65
N ASN A 312 -18.65 -9.33 -7.93
CA ASN A 312 -19.21 -9.95 -9.13
C ASN A 312 -20.75 -9.89 -9.14
N ASN A 313 -21.41 -10.14 -8.01
CA ASN A 313 -22.87 -10.02 -7.91
C ASN A 313 -23.40 -8.57 -8.13
N ILE A 314 -22.57 -7.55 -7.88
CA ILE A 314 -22.95 -6.16 -8.14
C ILE A 314 -22.77 -5.83 -9.64
N ILE A 315 -21.80 -6.46 -10.29
CA ILE A 315 -21.46 -6.23 -11.69
C ILE A 315 -22.45 -6.93 -12.63
N ASP A 316 -22.89 -8.15 -12.29
CA ASP A 316 -23.86 -8.96 -13.03
C ASP A 316 -25.29 -8.40 -12.91
#